data_a4c85547cd6ae80b2ade9b143ae6c3aa
#
_entry.id   a4c85547cd6ae80b2ade9b143ae6c3aa
#
_cell.length_a   1.000
_cell.length_b   1.000
_cell.length_c   1.000
_cell.angle_alpha   90.00
_cell.angle_beta   90.00
_cell.angle_gamma   90.00
#
_symmetry.space_group_name_H-M   'P 1'
#
loop_
_entity.id
_entity.type
_entity.pdbx_description
1 polymer ?
#
loop_
_entity_poly.entity_id
_entity_poly.type
_entity_poly.pdbx_seq_one_letter_code
_entity_poly.pdbx_strand_id
1 'polypeptide(L)'
;AENSASVVRADETVLSYLIDYTDFYGGAHGNYASLGRSFDTETGKKLSIYDVISDKETFSKALEAELTKRYADDGGLIENNTPAQAVETFFEYISSEDSSDSVSWTIGNDRLNIYFNPYSIFISNSQEI
;
A
#
# COMPACT_ATOMS: atom_id res chain seq x y z
N ALA A 1 12.62 -8.10 -16.62
CA ALA A 1 12.00 -7.26 -15.61
C ALA A 1 11.64 -5.90 -16.20
N GLU A 2 10.48 -5.39 -15.91
CA GLU A 2 10.03 -4.08 -16.32
C GLU A 2 9.71 -3.24 -15.10
N ASN A 3 10.20 -2.00 -15.11
CA ASN A 3 9.91 -1.04 -14.05
C ASN A 3 9.36 0.24 -14.69
N SER A 4 8.36 0.81 -14.06
CA SER A 4 7.87 2.12 -14.42
C SER A 4 7.63 2.95 -13.18
N ALA A 5 7.77 4.26 -13.30
CA ALA A 5 7.52 5.17 -12.20
C ALA A 5 6.50 6.22 -12.62
N SER A 6 5.56 6.50 -11.73
CA SER A 6 4.52 7.50 -11.96
C SER A 6 4.49 8.48 -10.80
N VAL A 7 4.50 9.77 -11.10
CA VAL A 7 4.37 10.79 -10.08
C VAL A 7 2.90 10.93 -9.71
N VAL A 8 2.59 10.76 -8.43
CA VAL A 8 1.24 10.92 -7.89
C VAL A 8 1.01 12.37 -7.45
N ARG A 9 2.02 12.96 -6.83
CA ARG A 9 1.98 14.36 -6.40
C ARG A 9 3.38 14.92 -6.34
N ALA A 10 3.55 16.13 -6.83
CA ALA A 10 4.81 16.87 -6.73
C ALA A 10 4.51 18.33 -6.52
N ASP A 11 4.77 18.84 -5.32
CA ASP A 11 4.56 20.25 -4.99
C ASP A 11 5.57 20.71 -3.93
N GLU A 12 5.37 21.90 -3.38
CA GLU A 12 6.28 22.48 -2.39
C GLU A 12 6.32 21.72 -1.07
N THR A 13 5.35 20.87 -0.81
CA THR A 13 5.20 20.15 0.45
C THR A 13 5.62 18.69 0.33
N VAL A 14 5.17 18.00 -0.72
CA VAL A 14 5.31 16.54 -0.85
C VAL A 14 5.67 16.17 -2.28
N LEU A 15 6.59 15.22 -2.39
CA LEU A 15 6.81 14.42 -3.60
C LEU A 15 6.37 13.00 -3.29
N SER A 16 5.39 12.50 -4.02
CA SER A 16 4.90 11.13 -3.88
C SER A 16 4.87 10.45 -5.24
N TYR A 17 5.45 9.27 -5.34
CA TYR A 17 5.50 8.53 -6.60
C TYR A 17 5.31 7.04 -6.37
N LEU A 18 4.92 6.35 -7.45
CA LEU A 18 4.68 4.93 -7.44
C LEU A 18 5.63 4.26 -8.43
N ILE A 19 6.30 3.22 -7.98
CA ILE A 19 7.12 2.37 -8.82
C ILE A 19 6.37 1.07 -9.03
N ASP A 20 6.07 0.73 -10.30
CA ASP A 20 5.48 -0.55 -10.66
C ASP A 20 6.58 -1.44 -11.19
N TYR A 21 6.67 -2.62 -10.61
CA TYR A 21 7.68 -3.63 -10.94
C TYR A 21 6.98 -4.88 -11.43
N THR A 22 7.46 -5.42 -12.55
CA THR A 22 6.94 -6.66 -13.12
C THR A 22 8.11 -7.55 -13.51
N ASP A 23 8.04 -8.82 -13.15
CA ASP A 23 9.05 -9.80 -13.45
C ASP A 23 8.42 -11.16 -13.69
N PHE A 24 8.85 -11.86 -14.73
CA PHE A 24 8.28 -13.14 -15.09
C PHE A 24 9.40 -14.14 -15.42
N TYR A 25 9.44 -15.23 -14.66
CA TYR A 25 10.45 -16.26 -14.78
C TYR A 25 9.91 -17.60 -15.29
N GLY A 26 8.73 -17.60 -15.93
CA GLY A 26 8.17 -18.82 -16.50
C GLY A 26 7.28 -19.64 -15.58
N GLY A 27 6.83 -19.07 -14.49
CA GLY A 27 5.85 -19.70 -13.60
C GLY A 27 4.41 -19.56 -14.11
N ALA A 28 3.46 -19.93 -13.27
CA ALA A 28 2.04 -19.81 -13.59
C ALA A 28 1.58 -18.35 -13.78
N HIS A 29 2.25 -17.42 -13.12
CA HIS A 29 2.01 -15.99 -13.27
C HIS A 29 3.31 -15.23 -12.97
N GLY A 30 3.40 -14.00 -13.44
CA GLY A 30 4.55 -13.15 -13.17
C GLY A 30 4.54 -12.62 -11.73
N ASN A 31 5.70 -12.14 -11.31
CA ASN A 31 5.82 -11.39 -10.06
C ASN A 31 5.63 -9.91 -10.36
N TYR A 32 4.86 -9.24 -9.53
CA TYR A 32 4.65 -7.81 -9.66
C TYR A 32 4.44 -7.16 -8.30
N ALA A 33 4.81 -5.90 -8.22
CA ALA A 33 4.68 -5.13 -7.00
C ALA A 33 4.48 -3.65 -7.33
N SER A 34 3.75 -2.96 -6.46
CA SER A 34 3.59 -1.53 -6.51
C SER A 34 4.23 -0.94 -5.26
N LEU A 35 5.22 -0.09 -5.44
CA LEU A 35 6.01 0.46 -4.35
C LEU A 35 5.84 1.97 -4.30
N GLY A 36 5.09 2.45 -3.31
CA GLY A 36 4.92 3.88 -3.08
C GLY A 36 6.06 4.46 -2.26
N ARG A 37 6.48 5.66 -2.62
CA ARG A 37 7.50 6.41 -1.88
C ARG A 37 7.08 7.87 -1.79
N SER A 38 7.27 8.46 -0.64
CA SER A 38 6.90 9.86 -0.41
C SER A 38 7.97 10.58 0.38
N PHE A 39 8.22 11.82 0.02
CA PHE A 39 9.28 12.65 0.61
C PHE A 39 8.75 14.05 0.90
N ASP A 40 9.25 14.63 1.98
CA ASP A 40 9.08 16.05 2.27
C ASP A 40 9.97 16.82 1.30
N THR A 41 9.38 17.66 0.44
CA THR A 41 10.15 18.38 -0.58
C THR A 41 11.03 19.48 -0.01
N GLU A 42 10.72 20.01 1.17
CA GLU A 42 11.57 21.02 1.80
C GLU A 42 12.84 20.42 2.39
N THR A 43 12.75 19.26 3.01
CA THR A 43 13.87 18.65 3.74
C THR A 43 14.52 17.50 3.00
N GLY A 44 13.84 16.91 2.02
CA GLY A 44 14.28 15.70 1.35
C GLY A 44 14.10 14.43 2.20
N LYS A 45 13.48 14.55 3.37
CA LYS A 45 13.28 13.41 4.27
C LYS A 45 12.21 12.48 3.75
N LYS A 46 12.47 11.17 3.78
CA LYS A 46 11.46 10.16 3.46
C LYS A 46 10.36 10.18 4.53
N LEU A 47 9.11 10.19 4.08
CA LEU A 47 7.96 10.19 4.97
C LEU A 47 7.53 8.75 5.28
N SER A 48 7.14 8.51 6.52
CA SER A 48 6.45 7.30 6.92
C SER A 48 4.94 7.55 6.92
N ILE A 49 4.15 6.47 6.96
CA ILE A 49 2.69 6.61 7.06
C ILE A 49 2.30 7.41 8.30
N TYR A 50 3.08 7.29 9.38
CA TYR A 50 2.80 7.99 10.64
C TYR A 50 3.03 9.49 10.57
N ASP A 51 3.77 9.96 9.55
CA ASP A 51 3.96 11.40 9.32
C ASP A 51 2.75 12.04 8.66
N VAL A 52 1.93 11.26 7.96
CA VAL A 52 0.81 11.79 7.17
C VAL A 52 -0.56 11.51 7.77
N ILE A 53 -0.70 10.48 8.61
CA ILE A 53 -1.95 10.25 9.32
C ILE A 53 -1.90 10.98 10.65
N SER A 54 -2.95 11.73 10.98
CA SER A 54 -3.01 12.49 12.22
C SER A 54 -3.45 11.64 13.40
N ASP A 55 -4.21 10.57 13.14
CA ASP A 55 -4.76 9.70 14.15
C ASP A 55 -4.83 8.27 13.61
N LYS A 56 -4.04 7.38 14.19
CA LYS A 56 -3.97 5.99 13.78
C LYS A 56 -5.32 5.29 13.92
N GLU A 57 -6.07 5.57 14.98
CA GLU A 57 -7.36 4.95 15.20
C GLU A 57 -8.37 5.34 14.13
N THR A 58 -8.44 6.62 13.81
CA THR A 58 -9.33 7.13 12.75
C THR A 58 -8.96 6.53 11.40
N PHE A 59 -7.68 6.50 11.08
CA PHE A 59 -7.19 5.90 9.84
C PHE A 59 -7.53 4.40 9.79
N SER A 60 -7.32 3.68 10.88
CA SER A 60 -7.59 2.24 10.96
C SER A 60 -9.07 1.94 10.72
N LYS A 61 -9.96 2.75 11.29
CA LYS A 61 -11.40 2.59 11.09
C LYS A 61 -11.79 2.87 9.64
N ALA A 62 -11.20 3.88 9.02
CA ALA A 62 -11.46 4.22 7.63
C ALA A 62 -10.98 3.11 6.69
N LEU A 63 -9.80 2.56 6.93
CA LEU A 63 -9.26 1.45 6.13
C LEU A 63 -10.10 0.19 6.31
N GLU A 64 -10.49 -0.13 7.54
CA GLU A 64 -11.37 -1.27 7.81
C GLU A 64 -12.71 -1.13 7.10
N ALA A 65 -13.31 0.07 7.14
CA ALA A 65 -14.58 0.32 6.47
C ALA A 65 -14.45 0.15 4.95
N GLU A 66 -13.36 0.61 4.36
CA GLU A 66 -13.13 0.46 2.92
C GLU A 66 -12.92 -1.00 2.54
N LEU A 67 -12.17 -1.75 3.33
CA LEU A 67 -11.97 -3.18 3.10
C LEU A 67 -13.27 -3.96 3.28
N THR A 68 -14.07 -3.62 4.28
CA THR A 68 -15.39 -4.24 4.49
C THR A 68 -16.30 -4.00 3.30
N LYS A 69 -16.34 -2.78 2.80
CA LYS A 69 -17.17 -2.42 1.66
C LYS A 69 -16.79 -3.21 0.40
N ARG A 70 -15.50 -3.42 0.19
CA ARG A 70 -15.00 -4.05 -1.04
C ARG A 70 -14.96 -5.57 -0.99
N TYR A 71 -14.69 -6.17 0.17
CA TYR A 71 -14.26 -7.57 0.24
C TYR A 71 -14.96 -8.42 1.29
N ALA A 72 -15.92 -7.91 2.02
CA ALA A 72 -16.54 -8.64 3.13
C ALA A 72 -17.14 -9.99 2.71
N ASP A 73 -17.68 -10.07 1.51
CA ASP A 73 -18.44 -11.23 1.05
C ASP A 73 -17.81 -12.00 -0.11
N ASP A 74 -16.71 -11.53 -0.68
CA ASP A 74 -16.21 -12.12 -1.93
C ASP A 74 -14.93 -12.97 -1.80
N GLY A 75 -14.39 -13.10 -0.61
CA GLY A 75 -13.26 -13.99 -0.39
C GLY A 75 -11.95 -13.54 -1.01
N GLY A 76 -11.81 -12.27 -1.36
CA GLY A 76 -10.56 -11.76 -1.90
C GLY A 76 -9.42 -11.73 -0.89
N LEU A 77 -9.74 -11.68 0.39
CA LEU A 77 -8.75 -11.71 1.46
C LEU A 77 -8.18 -13.11 1.65
N ILE A 78 -6.96 -13.19 2.17
CA ILE A 78 -6.33 -14.45 2.52
C ILE A 78 -7.19 -15.16 3.57
N GLU A 79 -7.26 -16.48 3.46
CA GLU A 79 -8.09 -17.33 4.30
C GLU A 79 -8.01 -16.95 5.78
N ASN A 80 -9.17 -16.85 6.42
CA ASN A 80 -9.35 -16.45 7.81
C ASN A 80 -8.99 -15.00 8.12
N ASN A 81 -8.72 -14.18 7.11
CA ASN A 81 -8.43 -12.78 7.32
C ASN A 81 -9.73 -11.96 7.27
N THR A 82 -9.99 -11.21 8.33
CA THR A 82 -11.11 -10.25 8.36
C THR A 82 -10.58 -8.86 8.01
N PRO A 83 -11.45 -7.90 7.65
CA PRO A 83 -10.99 -6.52 7.44
C PRO A 83 -10.23 -5.96 8.64
N ALA A 84 -10.65 -6.25 9.86
CA ALA A 84 -9.93 -5.79 11.06
C ALA A 84 -8.53 -6.39 11.14
N GLN A 85 -8.39 -7.69 10.86
CA GLN A 85 -7.09 -8.35 10.82
C GLN A 85 -6.20 -7.85 9.69
N ALA A 86 -6.79 -7.50 8.55
CA ALA A 86 -6.06 -6.92 7.44
C ALA A 86 -5.45 -5.57 7.80
N VAL A 87 -6.16 -4.75 8.56
CA VAL A 87 -5.63 -3.47 9.06
C VAL A 87 -4.44 -3.72 9.99
N GLU A 88 -4.54 -4.66 10.91
CA GLU A 88 -3.43 -5.02 11.81
C GLU A 88 -2.22 -5.50 11.01
N THR A 89 -2.43 -6.35 10.02
CA THR A 89 -1.38 -6.87 9.15
C THR A 89 -0.72 -5.74 8.34
N PHE A 90 -1.51 -4.79 7.86
CA PHE A 90 -0.98 -3.62 7.17
C PHE A 90 0.04 -2.88 8.04
N PHE A 91 -0.31 -2.57 9.29
CA PHE A 91 0.62 -1.86 10.18
C PHE A 91 1.84 -2.71 10.55
N GLU A 92 1.66 -4.01 10.71
CA GLU A 92 2.77 -4.92 10.95
C GLU A 92 3.76 -4.92 9.79
N TYR A 93 3.27 -5.04 8.56
CA TYR A 93 4.13 -5.07 7.38
C TYR A 93 4.82 -3.74 7.13
N ILE A 94 4.10 -2.63 7.26
CA ILE A 94 4.67 -1.31 6.95
C ILE A 94 5.73 -0.90 7.98
N SER A 95 5.68 -1.48 9.17
CA SER A 95 6.65 -1.22 10.23
C SER A 95 7.83 -2.21 10.22
N SER A 96 7.77 -3.26 9.40
CA SER A 96 8.81 -4.29 9.32
C SER A 96 9.84 -3.95 8.24
N GLU A 97 11.11 -4.08 8.54
CA GLU A 97 12.17 -3.90 7.55
C GLU A 97 12.14 -5.00 6.48
N ASP A 98 11.79 -6.23 6.88
CA ASP A 98 11.81 -7.37 5.97
C ASP A 98 10.57 -7.46 5.08
N SER A 99 9.44 -6.93 5.53
CA SER A 99 8.15 -7.06 4.85
C SER A 99 7.57 -5.72 4.41
N SER A 100 8.34 -4.65 4.49
CA SER A 100 7.84 -3.28 4.23
C SER A 100 7.36 -3.08 2.79
N ASP A 101 7.83 -3.89 1.84
CA ASP A 101 7.40 -3.80 0.46
C ASP A 101 6.14 -4.62 0.15
N SER A 102 5.64 -5.39 1.12
CA SER A 102 4.37 -6.11 0.97
C SER A 102 3.19 -5.16 0.92
N VAL A 103 3.30 -4.03 1.56
CA VAL A 103 2.31 -2.94 1.51
C VAL A 103 3.06 -1.61 1.33
N SER A 104 2.41 -0.65 0.70
CA SER A 104 2.97 0.70 0.57
C SER A 104 1.86 1.71 0.38
N TRP A 105 2.21 2.98 0.22
CA TRP A 105 1.23 4.04 0.09
C TRP A 105 1.80 5.19 -0.74
N THR A 106 0.89 5.96 -1.32
CA THR A 106 1.19 7.26 -1.92
C THR A 106 0.16 8.27 -1.44
N ILE A 107 0.48 9.53 -1.53
CA ILE A 107 -0.44 10.60 -1.16
C ILE A 107 -0.67 11.53 -2.33
N GLY A 108 -1.94 11.72 -2.70
CA GLY A 108 -2.35 12.67 -3.72
C GLY A 108 -2.78 13.99 -3.10
N ASN A 109 -3.54 14.80 -3.83
CA ASN A 109 -4.00 16.09 -3.33
C ASN A 109 -5.15 15.96 -2.33
N ASP A 110 -5.98 14.93 -2.49
CA ASP A 110 -7.20 14.76 -1.70
C ASP A 110 -7.38 13.34 -1.16
N ARG A 111 -6.42 12.46 -1.34
CA ARG A 111 -6.54 11.08 -0.91
C ARG A 111 -5.20 10.43 -0.62
N LEU A 112 -5.28 9.41 0.22
CA LEU A 112 -4.18 8.50 0.52
C LEU A 112 -4.48 7.18 -0.19
N ASN A 113 -3.53 6.69 -0.97
CA ASN A 113 -3.66 5.43 -1.70
C ASN A 113 -2.85 4.35 -0.99
N ILE A 114 -3.47 3.22 -0.71
CA ILE A 114 -2.83 2.08 -0.05
C ILE A 114 -2.71 0.94 -1.06
N TYR A 115 -1.53 0.35 -1.13
CA TYR A 115 -1.22 -0.74 -2.07
C TYR A 115 -0.89 -2.01 -1.30
N PHE A 116 -1.60 -3.08 -1.61
CA PHE A 116 -1.33 -4.42 -1.08
C PHE A 116 -0.76 -5.25 -2.20
N ASN A 117 0.49 -5.66 -2.08
CA ASN A 117 1.13 -6.47 -3.09
C ASN A 117 0.67 -7.94 -3.00
N PRO A 118 0.85 -8.75 -4.06
CA PRO A 118 0.35 -10.12 -4.06
C PRO A 118 0.78 -10.92 -2.84
N TYR A 119 -0.13 -11.72 -2.31
CA TYR A 119 0.09 -12.61 -1.17
C TYR A 119 0.40 -11.92 0.16
N SER A 120 0.28 -10.60 0.25
CA SER A 120 0.39 -9.92 1.54
C SER A 120 -0.85 -10.14 2.40
N ILE A 121 -2.00 -9.69 1.89
CA ILE A 121 -3.30 -9.80 2.56
C ILE A 121 -4.30 -10.47 1.62
N PHE A 122 -4.14 -10.27 0.31
CA PHE A 122 -5.01 -10.81 -0.72
C PHE A 122 -4.39 -12.04 -1.37
N ILE A 123 -5.23 -12.95 -1.88
CA ILE A 123 -4.81 -14.27 -2.33
C ILE A 123 -3.83 -14.24 -3.50
N SER A 124 -4.05 -13.45 -4.53
CA SER A 124 -3.22 -13.52 -5.72
C SER A 124 -2.90 -12.19 -6.40
N ASN A 125 -3.67 -11.16 -6.23
CA ASN A 125 -3.50 -9.90 -6.95
C ASN A 125 -3.16 -8.76 -6.00
N SER A 126 -2.39 -7.79 -6.49
CA SER A 126 -2.20 -6.55 -5.76
C SER A 126 -3.50 -5.74 -5.77
N GLN A 127 -3.74 -5.02 -4.72
CA GLN A 127 -4.94 -4.20 -4.56
C GLN A 127 -4.53 -2.78 -4.19
N GLU A 128 -5.25 -1.82 -4.77
CA GLU A 128 -5.11 -0.40 -4.45
C GLU A 128 -6.39 0.07 -3.75
N ILE A 129 -6.21 0.74 -2.64
CA ILE A 129 -7.34 1.26 -1.86
C ILE A 129 -7.21 2.75 -1.63
#